data_30a21fb539232f47404ba63e5b81e6e9
#
_entry.id   30a21fb539232f47404ba63e5b81e6e9
#
_cell.length_a   1.000
_cell.length_b   1.000
_cell.length_c   1.000
_cell.angle_alpha   90.00
_cell.angle_beta   90.00
_cell.angle_gamma   90.00
#
_symmetry.space_group_name_H-M   'P 1'
#
loop_
_entity.id
_entity.type
_entity.pdbx_description
1 polymer ?
#
loop_
_entity_poly.entity_id
_entity_poly.type
_entity_poly.pdbx_seq_one_letter_code
_entity_poly.pdbx_strand_id
1 'polypeptide(L)'
;MSSDLQQYDAIVVGTGVSGGWAAKELCENGLKTLVLERGRMVKHLEDYPTMHQDPWDMPHGGATPDKILKDYDKQKRWGFDETKRHFYNKDSEHNYDEVKPFDWIRGKQVGGRSLIWGRQTYRWSDLDFEANAKDGHGVDWPIRYKDIAPWYDHVEKYIGISGEALNLSQLPDSNFLPAMELNCLETHLKESISKSYDDRLLTIGRVAHITKGTKEGAGRTACQFRNRCDRGCPFGAYFSSNSSTLPAAEATGNMTLRPNSIVAEVLYDDKTQKAT
;
A
#
# COMPACT_ATOMS: atom_id res chain seq x y z
N MET A 1 -24.60 -21.15 29.22
CA MET A 1 -24.23 -21.24 27.80
C MET A 1 -22.73 -20.95 27.74
N SER A 2 -21.89 -22.01 27.57
CA SER A 2 -20.48 -21.78 27.36
C SER A 2 -20.37 -21.15 25.95
N SER A 3 -19.99 -19.88 25.89
CA SER A 3 -19.53 -19.30 24.65
C SER A 3 -18.30 -20.11 24.24
N ASP A 4 -18.40 -20.90 23.18
CA ASP A 4 -17.23 -21.46 22.51
C ASP A 4 -16.38 -20.26 22.08
N LEU A 5 -15.42 -19.89 22.92
CA LEU A 5 -14.44 -18.88 22.61
C LEU A 5 -13.63 -19.43 21.42
N GLN A 6 -13.87 -18.86 20.25
CA GLN A 6 -13.12 -19.23 19.07
C GLN A 6 -11.66 -18.88 19.29
N GLN A 7 -10.80 -19.89 19.31
CA GLN A 7 -9.37 -19.75 19.52
C GLN A 7 -8.66 -19.54 18.18
N TYR A 8 -7.72 -18.60 18.17
CA TYR A 8 -6.87 -18.29 17.02
C TYR A 8 -5.42 -18.53 17.36
N ASP A 9 -4.62 -18.90 16.35
CA ASP A 9 -3.18 -19.06 16.48
C ASP A 9 -2.46 -17.70 16.40
N ALA A 10 -3.05 -16.75 15.67
CA ALA A 10 -2.50 -15.41 15.50
C ALA A 10 -3.59 -14.34 15.43
N ILE A 11 -3.24 -13.12 15.84
CA ILE A 11 -4.09 -11.93 15.70
C ILE A 11 -3.28 -10.89 14.92
N VAL A 12 -3.89 -10.37 13.86
CA VAL A 12 -3.34 -9.27 13.06
C VAL A 12 -4.18 -8.02 13.27
N VAL A 13 -3.54 -6.92 13.65
CA VAL A 13 -4.21 -5.63 13.86
C VAL A 13 -3.98 -4.72 12.65
N GLY A 14 -5.06 -4.43 11.94
CA GLY A 14 -5.09 -3.64 10.72
C GLY A 14 -4.96 -4.48 9.44
N THR A 15 -5.51 -3.97 8.35
CA THR A 15 -5.57 -4.62 7.03
C THR A 15 -4.86 -3.83 5.93
N GLY A 16 -4.08 -2.83 6.32
CA GLY A 16 -3.25 -2.05 5.39
C GLY A 16 -2.16 -2.89 4.73
N VAL A 17 -1.18 -2.25 4.10
CA VAL A 17 -0.11 -2.95 3.38
C VAL A 17 0.57 -4.01 4.25
N SER A 18 1.02 -3.65 5.45
CA SER A 18 1.73 -4.58 6.34
C SER A 18 0.82 -5.67 6.92
N GLY A 19 -0.37 -5.30 7.42
CA GLY A 19 -1.30 -6.27 8.02
C GLY A 19 -1.88 -7.24 6.99
N GLY A 20 -2.13 -6.79 5.77
CA GLY A 20 -2.55 -7.66 4.66
C GLY A 20 -1.49 -8.72 4.34
N TRP A 21 -0.20 -8.35 4.36
CA TRP A 21 0.91 -9.29 4.20
C TRP A 21 1.02 -10.26 5.36
N ALA A 22 0.95 -9.78 6.60
CA ALA A 22 0.99 -10.65 7.78
C ALA A 22 -0.15 -11.66 7.75
N ALA A 23 -1.37 -11.24 7.43
CA ALA A 23 -2.52 -12.11 7.30
C ALA A 23 -2.30 -13.20 6.23
N LYS A 24 -1.81 -12.80 5.05
CA LYS A 24 -1.50 -13.75 3.96
C LYS A 24 -0.50 -14.80 4.39
N GLU A 25 0.66 -14.38 4.85
CA GLU A 25 1.75 -15.31 5.23
C GLU A 25 1.33 -16.25 6.37
N LEU A 26 0.67 -15.75 7.40
CA LEU A 26 0.18 -16.58 8.51
C LEU A 26 -0.85 -17.60 8.05
N CYS A 27 -1.84 -17.17 7.26
CA CYS A 27 -2.90 -18.05 6.77
C CYS A 27 -2.40 -19.11 5.79
N GLU A 28 -1.50 -18.76 4.88
CA GLU A 28 -0.88 -19.71 3.94
C GLU A 28 0.03 -20.73 4.66
N ASN A 29 0.60 -20.36 5.82
CA ASN A 29 1.30 -21.31 6.69
C ASN A 29 0.38 -22.11 7.62
N GLY A 30 -0.94 -22.08 7.41
CA GLY A 30 -1.92 -22.91 8.09
C GLY A 30 -2.40 -22.39 9.44
N LEU A 31 -2.01 -21.15 9.84
CA LEU A 31 -2.43 -20.59 11.12
C LEU A 31 -3.84 -19.99 11.01
N LYS A 32 -4.72 -20.36 11.94
CA LYS A 32 -6.03 -19.69 12.10
C LYS A 32 -5.80 -18.27 12.59
N THR A 33 -6.06 -17.31 11.73
CA THR A 33 -5.69 -15.91 11.96
C THR A 33 -6.93 -15.03 12.09
N LEU A 34 -7.04 -14.31 13.20
CA LEU A 34 -8.01 -13.24 13.38
C LEU A 34 -7.40 -11.92 12.91
N VAL A 35 -8.08 -11.26 11.98
CA VAL A 35 -7.67 -9.96 11.46
C VAL A 35 -8.68 -8.90 11.89
N LEU A 36 -8.24 -7.94 12.68
CA LEU A 36 -9.07 -6.87 13.24
C LEU A 36 -8.81 -5.56 12.49
N GLU A 37 -9.82 -5.02 11.85
CA GLU A 37 -9.75 -3.74 11.16
C GLU A 37 -10.63 -2.69 11.83
N ARG A 38 -10.06 -1.54 12.13
CA ARG A 38 -10.77 -0.43 12.77
C ARG A 38 -11.93 0.08 11.92
N GLY A 39 -11.74 0.16 10.62
CA GLY A 39 -12.67 0.78 9.70
C GLY A 39 -13.70 -0.17 9.11
N ARG A 40 -14.53 0.41 8.24
CA ARG A 40 -15.58 -0.32 7.52
C ARG A 40 -15.03 -1.37 6.55
N MET A 41 -15.86 -2.32 6.17
CA MET A 41 -15.57 -3.20 5.04
C MET A 41 -15.46 -2.38 3.75
N VAL A 42 -14.46 -2.72 2.95
CA VAL A 42 -14.35 -2.32 1.54
C VAL A 42 -14.00 -3.57 0.76
N LYS A 43 -14.94 -4.03 -0.03
CA LYS A 43 -14.75 -5.19 -0.91
C LYS A 43 -14.21 -4.75 -2.27
N HIS A 44 -13.29 -5.55 -2.79
CA HIS A 44 -12.77 -5.35 -4.14
C HIS A 44 -13.89 -5.38 -5.17
N LEU A 45 -13.90 -4.44 -6.10
CA LEU A 45 -14.92 -4.20 -7.13
C LEU A 45 -16.25 -3.64 -6.61
N GLU A 46 -16.81 -4.18 -5.53
CA GLU A 46 -18.14 -3.79 -5.05
C GLU A 46 -18.18 -2.38 -4.46
N ASP A 47 -17.13 -2.01 -3.70
CA ASP A 47 -17.08 -0.76 -2.92
C ASP A 47 -16.16 0.31 -3.53
N TYR A 48 -16.09 0.37 -4.84
CA TYR A 48 -15.33 1.36 -5.61
C TYR A 48 -16.27 2.30 -6.40
N PRO A 49 -16.98 3.22 -5.73
CA PRO A 49 -18.10 3.94 -6.31
C PRO A 49 -17.75 4.83 -7.51
N THR A 50 -16.50 5.28 -7.59
CA THR A 50 -16.03 6.20 -8.64
C THR A 50 -15.19 5.56 -9.73
N MET A 51 -14.96 4.24 -9.66
CA MET A 51 -14.03 3.55 -10.56
C MET A 51 -14.41 3.63 -12.06
N HIS A 52 -15.70 3.85 -12.36
CA HIS A 52 -16.22 3.96 -13.72
C HIS A 52 -16.75 5.36 -14.07
N GLN A 53 -16.76 6.29 -13.10
CA GLN A 53 -17.30 7.63 -13.33
C GLN A 53 -16.30 8.54 -14.03
N ASP A 54 -16.77 9.35 -14.95
CA ASP A 54 -16.03 10.45 -15.53
C ASP A 54 -16.33 11.77 -14.77
N PRO A 55 -15.52 12.83 -14.92
CA PRO A 55 -15.76 14.08 -14.20
C PRO A 55 -17.17 14.64 -14.34
N TRP A 56 -17.78 14.50 -15.51
CA TRP A 56 -19.15 14.94 -15.78
C TRP A 56 -20.24 14.09 -15.10
N ASP A 57 -19.91 12.87 -14.68
CA ASP A 57 -20.81 11.99 -13.92
C ASP A 57 -20.78 12.29 -12.41
N MET A 58 -19.85 13.11 -12.00
CA MET A 58 -19.63 13.42 -10.59
C MET A 58 -20.29 14.75 -10.19
N PRO A 59 -20.73 14.87 -8.92
CA PRO A 59 -21.13 16.17 -8.38
C PRO A 59 -20.04 17.21 -8.61
N HIS A 60 -20.43 18.41 -9.00
CA HIS A 60 -19.53 19.54 -9.27
C HIS A 60 -18.39 19.25 -10.28
N GLY A 61 -18.61 18.33 -11.23
CA GLY A 61 -17.59 17.96 -12.22
C GLY A 61 -16.32 17.32 -11.60
N GLY A 62 -16.45 16.70 -10.44
CA GLY A 62 -15.35 16.11 -9.69
C GLY A 62 -14.56 17.09 -8.83
N ALA A 63 -14.96 18.35 -8.74
CA ALA A 63 -14.38 19.31 -7.80
C ALA A 63 -14.99 19.12 -6.40
N THR A 64 -14.15 19.21 -5.37
CA THR A 64 -14.63 19.14 -3.97
C THR A 64 -14.98 20.55 -3.48
N PRO A 65 -16.24 20.84 -3.11
CA PRO A 65 -16.62 22.13 -2.56
C PRO A 65 -15.88 22.51 -1.27
N ASP A 66 -15.58 23.78 -1.07
CA ASP A 66 -14.89 24.31 0.12
C ASP A 66 -15.56 23.90 1.44
N LYS A 67 -16.89 23.79 1.45
CA LYS A 67 -17.64 23.32 2.63
C LYS A 67 -17.23 21.91 3.03
N ILE A 68 -16.99 21.04 2.04
CA ILE A 68 -16.55 19.65 2.26
C ILE A 68 -15.08 19.63 2.62
N LEU A 69 -14.24 20.45 1.96
CA LEU A 69 -12.79 20.50 2.21
C LEU A 69 -12.44 20.86 3.66
N LYS A 70 -13.33 21.54 4.39
CA LYS A 70 -13.14 21.84 5.82
C LYS A 70 -13.06 20.58 6.69
N ASP A 71 -13.77 19.51 6.31
CA ASP A 71 -13.73 18.23 7.02
C ASP A 71 -12.45 17.44 6.72
N TYR A 72 -11.66 17.84 5.73
CA TYR A 72 -10.44 17.18 5.27
C TYR A 72 -9.22 18.11 5.27
N ASP A 73 -9.12 18.99 6.26
CA ASP A 73 -8.12 20.06 6.26
C ASP A 73 -6.67 19.55 6.17
N LYS A 74 -6.37 18.43 6.82
CA LYS A 74 -5.07 17.75 6.73
C LYS A 74 -5.00 16.82 5.55
N GLN A 75 -6.04 16.02 5.33
CA GLN A 75 -6.07 15.02 4.25
C GLN A 75 -5.93 15.66 2.87
N LYS A 76 -6.51 16.84 2.64
CA LYS A 76 -6.48 17.57 1.35
C LYS A 76 -5.07 17.99 0.90
N ARG A 77 -4.08 17.96 1.79
CA ARG A 77 -2.70 18.33 1.47
C ARG A 77 -1.95 17.28 0.67
N TRP A 78 -2.44 16.02 0.65
CA TRP A 78 -1.73 14.90 0.05
C TRP A 78 -2.62 14.05 -0.85
N GLY A 79 -2.61 14.36 -2.14
CA GLY A 79 -3.24 13.52 -3.15
C GLY A 79 -4.75 13.33 -3.00
N PHE A 80 -5.42 14.14 -2.19
CA PHE A 80 -6.87 14.12 -1.99
C PHE A 80 -7.59 14.77 -3.17
N ASP A 81 -8.66 14.15 -3.62
CA ASP A 81 -9.64 14.72 -4.55
C ASP A 81 -11.01 14.05 -4.37
N GLU A 82 -12.06 14.61 -5.00
CA GLU A 82 -13.42 14.11 -4.89
C GLU A 82 -13.56 12.66 -5.35
N THR A 83 -12.78 12.25 -6.34
CA THR A 83 -12.90 10.92 -6.96
C THR A 83 -12.51 9.78 -6.03
N LYS A 84 -11.72 10.06 -5.00
CA LYS A 84 -11.23 9.10 -4.00
C LYS A 84 -11.53 9.50 -2.56
N ARG A 85 -12.32 10.56 -2.36
CA ARG A 85 -12.71 11.08 -1.04
C ARG A 85 -13.24 10.00 -0.11
N HIS A 86 -13.98 9.03 -0.63
CA HIS A 86 -14.57 7.93 0.13
C HIS A 86 -13.53 6.99 0.77
N PHE A 87 -12.26 7.07 0.41
CA PHE A 87 -11.15 6.34 1.04
C PHE A 87 -10.39 7.16 2.09
N TYR A 88 -10.68 8.45 2.22
CA TYR A 88 -10.06 9.31 3.20
C TYR A 88 -10.93 9.47 4.46
N ASN A 89 -10.28 9.64 5.59
CA ASN A 89 -10.97 9.96 6.84
C ASN A 89 -11.30 11.45 6.87
N LYS A 90 -12.45 11.79 7.45
CA LYS A 90 -12.69 13.16 7.86
C LYS A 90 -11.88 13.49 9.10
N ASP A 91 -11.15 14.60 9.06
CA ASP A 91 -10.37 15.07 10.21
C ASP A 91 -11.27 15.44 11.38
N SER A 92 -12.48 15.99 11.10
CA SER A 92 -13.50 16.33 12.09
C SER A 92 -14.03 15.13 12.90
N GLU A 93 -13.99 13.92 12.34
CA GLU A 93 -14.46 12.69 13.01
C GLU A 93 -13.33 11.93 13.73
N HIS A 94 -12.08 12.32 13.51
CA HIS A 94 -10.91 11.54 13.93
C HIS A 94 -9.77 12.42 14.43
N ASN A 95 -10.05 13.16 15.47
CA ASN A 95 -9.07 14.02 16.12
C ASN A 95 -7.90 13.23 16.72
N TYR A 96 -6.75 13.87 16.79
CA TYR A 96 -5.59 13.43 17.54
C TYR A 96 -4.85 14.65 18.10
N ASP A 97 -4.17 14.46 19.22
CA ASP A 97 -3.42 15.53 19.87
C ASP A 97 -2.04 15.68 19.21
N GLU A 98 -1.72 16.89 18.80
CA GLU A 98 -0.43 17.24 18.19
C GLU A 98 0.47 17.91 19.20
N VAL A 99 1.55 17.23 19.58
CA VAL A 99 2.65 17.87 20.35
C VAL A 99 3.50 18.73 19.43
N LYS A 100 3.66 18.30 18.18
CA LYS A 100 4.29 19.06 17.08
C LYS A 100 3.37 18.95 15.85
N PRO A 101 3.35 19.97 14.96
CA PRO A 101 2.53 19.92 13.75
C PRO A 101 2.79 18.65 12.94
N PHE A 102 1.73 17.90 12.64
CA PHE A 102 1.80 16.66 11.91
C PHE A 102 0.53 16.39 11.11
N ASP A 103 0.66 16.16 9.81
CA ASP A 103 -0.44 15.79 8.94
C ASP A 103 -0.54 14.26 8.83
N TRP A 104 -1.39 13.68 9.64
CA TRP A 104 -1.58 12.23 9.61
C TRP A 104 -2.60 11.80 8.55
N ILE A 105 -2.12 11.50 7.35
CA ILE A 105 -2.95 10.98 6.26
C ILE A 105 -3.29 9.52 6.53
N ARG A 106 -4.58 9.22 6.66
CA ARG A 106 -5.08 7.91 7.10
C ARG A 106 -6.19 7.39 6.21
N GLY A 107 -6.30 6.06 6.12
CA GLY A 107 -7.47 5.36 5.61
C GLY A 107 -7.94 4.37 6.67
N LYS A 108 -9.17 4.53 7.17
CA LYS A 108 -9.79 3.66 8.19
C LYS A 108 -10.85 2.80 7.53
N GLN A 109 -10.41 1.89 6.69
CA GLN A 109 -11.23 0.87 6.05
C GLN A 109 -10.38 -0.37 5.79
N VAL A 110 -11.02 -1.49 5.50
CA VAL A 110 -10.31 -2.68 5.02
C VAL A 110 -9.44 -2.31 3.81
N GLY A 111 -8.16 -2.66 3.88
CA GLY A 111 -7.14 -2.28 2.92
C GLY A 111 -6.38 -1.00 3.27
N GLY A 112 -6.91 -0.16 4.15
CA GLY A 112 -6.25 1.06 4.63
C GLY A 112 -5.70 1.92 3.50
N ARG A 113 -4.48 2.43 3.68
CA ARG A 113 -3.80 3.28 2.68
C ARG A 113 -3.34 2.55 1.43
N SER A 114 -3.42 1.21 1.36
CA SER A 114 -3.10 0.49 0.12
C SER A 114 -4.02 0.86 -1.05
N LEU A 115 -5.18 1.48 -0.77
CA LEU A 115 -6.11 1.97 -1.77
C LEU A 115 -5.74 3.34 -2.38
N ILE A 116 -4.91 4.13 -1.69
CA ILE A 116 -4.62 5.53 -2.04
C ILE A 116 -3.13 5.89 -2.07
N TRP A 117 -2.23 4.92 -2.04
CA TRP A 117 -0.78 5.17 -2.07
C TRP A 117 -0.26 5.44 -3.50
N GLY A 118 0.93 6.01 -3.61
CA GLY A 118 1.51 6.37 -4.91
C GLY A 118 2.07 5.22 -5.73
N ARG A 119 2.12 3.99 -5.22
CA ARG A 119 2.65 2.77 -5.85
C ARG A 119 4.13 2.78 -6.14
N GLN A 120 4.83 3.84 -5.85
CA GLN A 120 6.28 3.92 -6.02
C GLN A 120 6.96 2.86 -5.14
N THR A 121 7.84 2.08 -5.74
CA THR A 121 8.42 0.89 -5.10
C THR A 121 9.91 0.86 -5.38
N TYR A 122 10.68 1.37 -4.42
CA TYR A 122 12.13 1.41 -4.48
C TYR A 122 12.72 0.61 -3.34
N ARG A 123 13.76 -0.17 -3.63
CA ARG A 123 14.53 -0.85 -2.58
C ARG A 123 15.46 0.14 -1.92
N TRP A 124 15.52 0.10 -0.62
CA TRP A 124 16.59 0.75 0.11
C TRP A 124 17.91 0.04 -0.15
N SER A 125 18.97 0.82 -0.30
CA SER A 125 20.34 0.33 -0.41
C SER A 125 21.08 0.46 0.93
N ASP A 126 22.34 0.04 0.99
CA ASP A 126 23.15 0.28 2.17
C ASP A 126 23.44 1.75 2.44
N LEU A 127 23.25 2.65 1.42
CA LEU A 127 23.25 4.09 1.67
C LEU A 127 22.17 4.52 2.65
N ASP A 128 20.97 3.91 2.55
CA ASP A 128 19.84 4.21 3.44
C ASP A 128 20.02 3.56 4.81
N PHE A 129 20.47 2.29 4.86
CA PHE A 129 20.65 1.56 6.11
C PHE A 129 21.81 2.10 6.96
N GLU A 130 22.86 2.61 6.33
CA GLU A 130 24.03 3.16 7.01
C GLU A 130 23.98 4.67 7.25
N ALA A 131 22.96 5.36 6.73
CA ALA A 131 22.86 6.81 6.77
C ALA A 131 23.02 7.37 8.19
N ASN A 132 22.28 6.83 9.15
CA ASN A 132 22.36 7.28 10.54
C ASN A 132 23.77 7.14 11.14
N ALA A 133 24.44 6.02 10.89
CA ALA A 133 25.80 5.79 11.38
C ALA A 133 26.81 6.73 10.69
N LYS A 134 26.67 6.95 9.38
CA LYS A 134 27.56 7.84 8.60
C LYS A 134 27.39 9.30 8.98
N ASP A 135 26.16 9.73 9.18
CA ASP A 135 25.83 11.13 9.51
C ASP A 135 26.01 11.45 11.01
N GLY A 136 26.18 10.42 11.85
CA GLY A 136 26.31 10.58 13.31
C GLY A 136 25.02 10.98 14.00
N HIS A 137 23.85 10.70 13.40
CA HIS A 137 22.54 11.02 13.92
C HIS A 137 21.68 9.76 14.10
N GLY A 138 20.93 9.71 15.22
CA GLY A 138 20.02 8.59 15.50
C GLY A 138 20.75 7.29 15.81
N VAL A 139 20.11 6.17 15.51
CA VAL A 139 20.59 4.82 15.77
C VAL A 139 20.85 4.11 14.45
N ASP A 140 21.96 3.41 14.34
CA ASP A 140 22.25 2.57 13.17
C ASP A 140 21.19 1.47 13.02
N TRP A 141 20.85 1.13 11.78
CA TRP A 141 19.96 0.02 11.52
C TRP A 141 20.66 -1.31 11.85
N PRO A 142 19.98 -2.25 12.54
CA PRO A 142 20.57 -3.56 12.87
C PRO A 142 20.65 -4.51 11.67
N ILE A 143 20.26 -4.06 10.49
CA ILE A 143 20.22 -4.82 9.24
C ILE A 143 20.89 -4.04 8.11
N ARG A 144 21.24 -4.76 7.04
CA ARG A 144 21.79 -4.23 5.78
C ARG A 144 20.98 -4.73 4.60
N TYR A 145 21.22 -4.18 3.41
CA TYR A 145 20.51 -4.57 2.20
C TYR A 145 20.51 -6.09 1.97
N LYS A 146 21.64 -6.75 2.17
CA LYS A 146 21.75 -8.21 1.99
C LYS A 146 20.79 -9.02 2.86
N ASP A 147 20.45 -8.50 4.05
CA ASP A 147 19.57 -9.18 5.00
C ASP A 147 18.11 -9.11 4.58
N ILE A 148 17.72 -8.03 3.87
CA ILE A 148 16.34 -7.77 3.42
C ILE A 148 16.11 -8.11 1.94
N ALA A 149 17.15 -8.22 1.13
CA ALA A 149 17.05 -8.45 -0.31
C ALA A 149 16.17 -9.66 -0.71
N PRO A 150 16.25 -10.84 -0.04
CA PRO A 150 15.38 -11.97 -0.34
C PRO A 150 13.90 -11.68 -0.11
N TRP A 151 13.59 -10.85 0.90
CA TRP A 151 12.23 -10.43 1.22
C TRP A 151 11.68 -9.42 0.21
N TYR A 152 12.52 -8.51 -0.28
CA TYR A 152 12.16 -7.69 -1.43
C TYR A 152 11.79 -8.55 -2.63
N ASP A 153 12.62 -9.54 -2.98
CA ASP A 153 12.34 -10.45 -4.10
C ASP A 153 11.02 -11.19 -3.92
N HIS A 154 10.75 -11.71 -2.71
CA HIS A 154 9.50 -12.39 -2.38
C HIS A 154 8.28 -11.49 -2.59
N VAL A 155 8.30 -10.31 -1.99
CA VAL A 155 7.19 -9.35 -2.05
C VAL A 155 6.97 -8.84 -3.49
N GLU A 156 8.02 -8.40 -4.16
CA GLU A 156 7.93 -7.78 -5.48
C GLU A 156 7.50 -8.76 -6.56
N LYS A 157 7.97 -10.01 -6.48
CA LYS A 157 7.54 -11.08 -7.37
C LYS A 157 6.04 -11.36 -7.25
N TYR A 158 5.52 -11.35 -6.03
CA TYR A 158 4.11 -11.58 -5.76
C TYR A 158 3.25 -10.40 -6.23
N ILE A 159 3.59 -9.16 -5.85
CA ILE A 159 2.76 -7.99 -6.18
C ILE A 159 2.85 -7.59 -7.65
N GLY A 160 3.98 -7.82 -8.30
CA GLY A 160 4.27 -7.40 -9.66
C GLY A 160 4.74 -5.94 -9.72
N ILE A 161 6.06 -5.75 -9.80
CA ILE A 161 6.67 -4.43 -9.96
C ILE A 161 7.10 -4.26 -11.41
N SER A 162 6.68 -3.17 -12.05
CA SER A 162 7.20 -2.79 -13.37
C SER A 162 8.31 -1.76 -13.24
N GLY A 163 9.32 -1.84 -14.09
CA GLY A 163 10.46 -0.95 -14.07
C GLY A 163 11.62 -1.41 -14.94
N GLU A 164 12.73 -0.71 -14.88
CA GLU A 164 13.97 -1.01 -15.57
C GLU A 164 15.09 -1.40 -14.60
N ALA A 165 15.87 -2.43 -14.94
CA ALA A 165 17.11 -2.75 -14.25
C ALA A 165 18.19 -1.78 -14.72
N LEU A 166 18.80 -1.05 -13.78
CA LEU A 166 19.73 0.03 -14.06
C LEU A 166 21.15 -0.23 -13.50
N ASN A 167 21.30 -1.27 -12.69
CA ASN A 167 22.54 -1.62 -11.99
C ASN A 167 23.15 -0.46 -11.18
N LEU A 168 22.30 0.33 -10.54
CA LEU A 168 22.72 1.45 -9.71
C LEU A 168 22.89 1.01 -8.25
N SER A 169 24.05 1.32 -7.65
CA SER A 169 24.33 0.93 -6.26
C SER A 169 23.36 1.55 -5.26
N GLN A 170 22.94 2.78 -5.50
CA GLN A 170 21.96 3.51 -4.66
C GLN A 170 20.51 3.06 -4.89
N LEU A 171 20.23 2.30 -5.94
CA LEU A 171 18.90 1.85 -6.31
C LEU A 171 18.95 0.39 -6.79
N PRO A 172 19.06 -0.57 -5.88
CA PRO A 172 19.14 -1.99 -6.21
C PRO A 172 18.01 -2.45 -7.11
N ASP A 173 18.32 -3.32 -8.05
CA ASP A 173 17.36 -3.83 -9.02
C ASP A 173 16.46 -4.93 -8.43
N SER A 174 15.30 -5.08 -9.05
CA SER A 174 14.28 -6.07 -8.75
C SER A 174 14.06 -7.04 -9.93
N ASN A 175 13.20 -8.03 -9.71
CA ASN A 175 12.64 -8.87 -10.77
C ASN A 175 11.47 -8.14 -11.45
N PHE A 176 11.78 -7.24 -12.39
CA PHE A 176 10.78 -6.37 -12.99
C PHE A 176 9.90 -7.07 -14.03
N LEU A 177 8.61 -6.73 -14.02
CA LEU A 177 7.76 -6.79 -15.20
C LEU A 177 8.21 -5.70 -16.19
N PRO A 178 7.84 -5.81 -17.48
CA PRO A 178 8.16 -4.77 -18.46
C PRO A 178 7.80 -3.38 -17.95
N ALA A 179 8.70 -2.43 -18.12
CA ALA A 179 8.45 -1.03 -17.75
C ALA A 179 7.31 -0.44 -18.57
N MET A 180 6.65 0.57 -18.04
CA MET A 180 5.79 1.44 -18.85
C MET A 180 6.66 2.31 -19.74
N GLU A 181 6.13 2.70 -20.90
CA GLU A 181 6.84 3.54 -21.83
C GLU A 181 6.86 5.00 -21.40
N LEU A 182 7.96 5.68 -21.67
CA LEU A 182 8.04 7.14 -21.56
C LEU A 182 7.24 7.80 -22.69
N ASN A 183 6.61 8.92 -22.41
CA ASN A 183 5.98 9.72 -23.46
C ASN A 183 7.03 10.44 -24.34
N CYS A 184 6.59 11.09 -25.41
CA CYS A 184 7.50 11.71 -26.37
C CYS A 184 8.38 12.81 -25.77
N LEU A 185 7.85 13.59 -24.81
CA LEU A 185 8.62 14.62 -24.10
C LEU A 185 9.66 14.01 -23.16
N GLU A 186 9.25 13.00 -22.40
CA GLU A 186 10.15 12.28 -21.49
C GLU A 186 11.28 11.58 -22.24
N THR A 187 10.98 10.98 -23.39
CA THR A 187 11.98 10.37 -24.27
C THR A 187 12.99 11.41 -24.76
N HIS A 188 12.51 12.57 -25.23
CA HIS A 188 13.37 13.67 -25.65
C HIS A 188 14.25 14.19 -24.51
N LEU A 189 13.69 14.34 -23.31
CA LEU A 189 14.45 14.75 -22.13
C LEU A 189 15.51 13.71 -21.74
N LYS A 190 15.16 12.43 -21.75
CA LYS A 190 16.11 11.32 -21.48
C LYS A 190 17.32 11.41 -22.42
N GLU A 191 17.08 11.58 -23.71
CA GLU A 191 18.15 11.74 -24.70
C GLU A 191 18.98 13.02 -24.48
N SER A 192 18.34 14.13 -24.16
CA SER A 192 19.02 15.41 -23.92
C SER A 192 19.90 15.36 -22.68
N ILE A 193 19.41 14.72 -21.61
CA ILE A 193 20.16 14.55 -20.36
C ILE A 193 21.36 13.64 -20.61
N SER A 194 21.20 12.52 -21.31
CA SER A 194 22.29 11.59 -21.61
C SER A 194 23.39 12.18 -22.50
N LYS A 195 23.06 13.20 -23.32
CA LYS A 195 24.04 13.94 -24.14
C LYS A 195 24.76 15.03 -23.37
N SER A 196 24.14 15.57 -22.33
CA SER A 196 24.62 16.76 -21.62
C SER A 196 25.33 16.45 -20.29
N TYR A 197 25.10 15.25 -19.74
CA TYR A 197 25.60 14.84 -18.41
C TYR A 197 26.03 13.40 -18.41
N ASP A 198 27.23 13.11 -17.93
CA ASP A 198 27.78 11.76 -17.84
C ASP A 198 27.27 11.00 -16.59
N ASP A 199 26.83 11.71 -15.56
CA ASP A 199 26.47 11.19 -14.23
C ASP A 199 24.97 11.25 -13.92
N ARG A 200 24.12 11.61 -14.90
CA ARG A 200 22.68 11.77 -14.70
C ARG A 200 21.89 10.85 -15.60
N LEU A 201 20.87 10.27 -15.00
CA LEU A 201 19.99 9.33 -15.68
C LEU A 201 18.53 9.70 -15.45
N LEU A 202 17.76 9.89 -16.53
CA LEU A 202 16.31 9.90 -16.47
C LEU A 202 15.77 8.50 -16.78
N THR A 203 14.99 7.95 -15.89
CA THR A 203 14.40 6.63 -16.03
C THR A 203 12.91 6.63 -15.70
N ILE A 204 12.21 5.60 -16.17
CA ILE A 204 10.83 5.35 -15.76
C ILE A 204 10.76 4.98 -14.28
N GLY A 205 9.68 5.39 -13.59
CA GLY A 205 9.46 5.02 -12.20
C GLY A 205 9.21 3.52 -12.02
N ARG A 206 9.68 2.98 -10.90
CA ARG A 206 9.39 1.61 -10.47
C ARG A 206 8.08 1.60 -9.70
N VAL A 207 7.10 0.86 -10.16
CA VAL A 207 5.74 0.94 -9.64
C VAL A 207 5.08 -0.43 -9.47
N ALA A 208 4.28 -0.55 -8.41
CA ALA A 208 3.49 -1.74 -8.13
C ALA A 208 2.26 -1.83 -9.06
N HIS A 209 2.54 -1.97 -10.35
CA HIS A 209 1.55 -2.18 -11.42
C HIS A 209 1.90 -3.41 -12.23
N ILE A 210 0.93 -4.29 -12.43
CA ILE A 210 1.06 -5.39 -13.38
C ILE A 210 0.99 -4.81 -14.78
N THR A 211 2.06 -4.94 -15.55
CA THR A 211 2.11 -4.48 -16.96
C THR A 211 1.97 -5.63 -17.95
N LYS A 212 2.17 -6.87 -17.50
CA LYS A 212 2.06 -8.07 -18.32
C LYS A 212 1.60 -9.27 -17.50
N GLY A 213 0.67 -10.05 -18.07
CA GLY A 213 0.19 -11.29 -17.46
C GLY A 213 -0.79 -11.06 -16.30
N THR A 214 -0.83 -12.02 -15.41
CA THR A 214 -1.70 -12.05 -14.22
C THR A 214 -0.86 -12.25 -12.95
N LYS A 215 -1.45 -11.94 -11.81
CA LYS A 215 -0.87 -12.21 -10.48
C LYS A 215 -1.94 -12.78 -9.57
N GLU A 216 -1.51 -13.42 -8.50
CA GLU A 216 -2.38 -13.97 -7.47
C GLU A 216 -3.22 -12.89 -6.77
N GLY A 217 -4.39 -13.30 -6.26
CA GLY A 217 -5.36 -12.44 -5.61
C GLY A 217 -6.73 -12.49 -6.31
N ALA A 218 -7.53 -11.44 -6.18
CA ALA A 218 -8.87 -11.35 -6.75
C ALA A 218 -8.85 -10.98 -8.25
N GLY A 219 -8.47 -11.91 -9.12
CA GLY A 219 -8.53 -11.70 -10.58
C GLY A 219 -7.59 -10.62 -11.10
N ARG A 220 -6.40 -10.47 -10.51
CA ARG A 220 -5.43 -9.43 -10.88
C ARG A 220 -4.85 -9.65 -12.28
N THR A 221 -4.98 -8.64 -13.13
CA THR A 221 -4.54 -8.66 -14.54
C THR A 221 -3.74 -7.42 -14.89
N ALA A 222 -3.20 -7.38 -16.12
CA ALA A 222 -2.42 -6.25 -16.60
C ALA A 222 -3.20 -4.93 -16.64
N CYS A 223 -2.49 -3.84 -16.42
CA CYS A 223 -3.01 -2.47 -16.45
C CYS A 223 -3.67 -2.14 -17.78
N GLN A 224 -4.82 -1.49 -17.73
CA GLN A 224 -5.58 -1.03 -18.90
C GLN A 224 -5.39 0.47 -19.16
N PHE A 225 -4.41 1.12 -18.55
CA PHE A 225 -4.02 2.52 -18.76
C PHE A 225 -5.15 3.55 -18.63
N ARG A 226 -6.12 3.30 -17.73
CA ARG A 226 -7.31 4.13 -17.56
C ARG A 226 -7.09 5.42 -16.77
N ASN A 227 -5.93 5.61 -16.17
CA ASN A 227 -5.60 6.73 -15.27
C ASN A 227 -6.59 6.93 -14.09
N ARG A 228 -7.12 5.82 -13.55
CA ARG A 228 -8.08 5.79 -12.43
C ARG A 228 -7.63 4.86 -11.31
N CYS A 229 -6.33 4.82 -11.06
CA CYS A 229 -5.73 3.80 -10.21
C CYS A 229 -6.17 3.88 -8.75
N ASP A 230 -6.22 5.08 -8.20
CA ASP A 230 -6.50 5.38 -6.80
C ASP A 230 -8.00 5.57 -6.48
N ARG A 231 -8.88 5.26 -7.43
CA ARG A 231 -10.34 5.19 -7.23
C ARG A 231 -10.83 3.77 -6.93
N GLY A 232 -9.90 2.83 -6.80
CA GLY A 232 -10.13 1.40 -6.80
C GLY A 232 -9.94 0.81 -8.21
N CYS A 233 -8.82 0.07 -8.40
CA CYS A 233 -8.51 -0.52 -9.70
C CYS A 233 -9.26 -1.84 -9.89
N PRO A 234 -10.25 -1.93 -10.82
CA PRO A 234 -11.03 -3.16 -10.99
C PRO A 234 -10.21 -4.32 -11.57
N PHE A 235 -9.09 -4.03 -12.22
CA PHE A 235 -8.19 -5.04 -12.77
C PHE A 235 -7.17 -5.55 -11.74
N GLY A 236 -7.15 -4.98 -10.53
CA GLY A 236 -6.14 -5.33 -9.53
C GLY A 236 -4.68 -5.15 -10.01
N ALA A 237 -4.47 -4.47 -11.15
CA ALA A 237 -3.14 -4.16 -11.67
C ALA A 237 -2.37 -3.26 -10.69
N TYR A 238 -3.03 -2.25 -10.17
CA TYR A 238 -2.60 -1.48 -9.03
C TYR A 238 -2.67 -2.35 -7.77
N PHE A 239 -1.55 -2.52 -7.09
CA PHE A 239 -1.52 -3.30 -5.87
C PHE A 239 -2.31 -2.62 -4.74
N SER A 240 -3.23 -3.37 -4.16
CA SER A 240 -3.88 -3.06 -2.88
C SER A 240 -4.07 -4.34 -2.09
N SER A 241 -4.19 -4.24 -0.76
CA SER A 241 -4.47 -5.42 0.07
C SER A 241 -5.80 -6.08 -0.32
N ASN A 242 -6.80 -5.26 -0.71
CA ASN A 242 -8.13 -5.74 -1.11
C ASN A 242 -8.13 -6.59 -2.38
N SER A 243 -7.26 -6.31 -3.33
CA SER A 243 -7.18 -7.08 -4.58
C SER A 243 -6.13 -8.19 -4.54
N SER A 244 -5.30 -8.26 -3.51
CA SER A 244 -4.12 -9.12 -3.50
C SER A 244 -4.01 -9.97 -2.23
N THR A 245 -3.40 -9.44 -1.17
CA THR A 245 -3.05 -10.23 0.02
C THR A 245 -4.25 -10.71 0.84
N LEU A 246 -5.29 -9.91 1.00
CA LEU A 246 -6.48 -10.32 1.74
C LEU A 246 -7.26 -11.44 1.03
N PRO A 247 -7.55 -11.37 -0.29
CA PRO A 247 -8.15 -12.50 -1.01
C PRO A 247 -7.31 -13.77 -0.97
N ALA A 248 -5.99 -13.67 -1.01
CA ALA A 248 -5.11 -14.83 -0.88
C ALA A 248 -5.22 -15.47 0.52
N ALA A 249 -5.21 -14.65 1.58
CA ALA A 249 -5.45 -15.13 2.94
C ALA A 249 -6.83 -15.78 3.10
N GLU A 250 -7.87 -15.17 2.53
CA GLU A 250 -9.25 -15.68 2.58
C GLU A 250 -9.39 -17.04 1.88
N ALA A 251 -8.74 -17.20 0.72
CA ALA A 251 -8.77 -18.43 -0.06
C ALA A 251 -8.21 -19.66 0.70
N THR A 252 -7.38 -19.46 1.72
CA THR A 252 -6.88 -20.54 2.57
C THR A 252 -7.94 -21.14 3.52
N GLY A 253 -9.02 -20.39 3.78
CA GLY A 253 -10.02 -20.72 4.82
C GLY A 253 -9.55 -20.49 6.26
N ASN A 254 -8.33 -19.99 6.47
CA ASN A 254 -7.74 -19.75 7.80
C ASN A 254 -7.94 -18.34 8.32
N MET A 255 -8.45 -17.40 7.51
CA MET A 255 -8.66 -16.01 7.90
C MET A 255 -10.06 -15.76 8.46
N THR A 256 -10.13 -15.08 9.59
CA THR A 256 -11.36 -14.44 10.09
C THR A 256 -11.14 -12.92 10.10
N LEU A 257 -11.77 -12.20 9.17
CA LEU A 257 -11.68 -10.75 9.09
C LEU A 257 -12.85 -10.09 9.82
N ARG A 258 -12.58 -9.21 10.78
CA ARG A 258 -13.57 -8.40 11.49
C ARG A 258 -13.33 -6.91 11.23
N PRO A 259 -14.12 -6.27 10.37
CA PRO A 259 -14.14 -4.82 10.23
C PRO A 259 -14.84 -4.17 11.44
N ASN A 260 -14.75 -2.84 11.54
CA ASN A 260 -15.33 -2.04 12.63
C ASN A 260 -14.88 -2.50 14.03
N SER A 261 -13.66 -3.02 14.14
CA SER A 261 -13.09 -3.58 15.37
C SER A 261 -11.86 -2.78 15.77
N ILE A 262 -12.03 -1.91 16.78
CA ILE A 262 -10.95 -1.07 17.29
C ILE A 262 -10.20 -1.83 18.37
N VAL A 263 -8.93 -2.10 18.15
CA VAL A 263 -8.04 -2.66 19.18
C VAL A 263 -7.57 -1.53 20.07
N ALA A 264 -7.93 -1.59 21.33
CA ALA A 264 -7.55 -0.59 22.33
C ALA A 264 -6.25 -0.98 23.05
N GLU A 265 -6.05 -2.28 23.29
CA GLU A 265 -4.93 -2.79 24.07
C GLU A 265 -4.57 -4.19 23.61
N VAL A 266 -3.30 -4.56 23.72
CA VAL A 266 -2.82 -5.93 23.59
C VAL A 266 -2.57 -6.47 24.98
N LEU A 267 -3.41 -7.40 25.42
CA LEU A 267 -3.21 -8.10 26.69
C LEU A 267 -2.14 -9.18 26.49
N TYR A 268 -1.20 -9.24 27.41
CA TYR A 268 -0.09 -10.18 27.35
C TYR A 268 0.07 -10.91 28.67
N ASP A 269 0.16 -12.22 28.60
CA ASP A 269 0.42 -13.07 29.76
C ASP A 269 1.92 -13.42 29.83
N ASP A 270 2.60 -12.86 30.80
CA ASP A 270 4.05 -13.08 31.02
C ASP A 270 4.41 -14.54 31.33
N LYS A 271 3.46 -15.33 31.88
CA LYS A 271 3.71 -16.74 32.22
C LYS A 271 3.68 -17.63 31.00
N THR A 272 2.72 -17.42 30.12
CA THR A 272 2.56 -18.19 28.89
C THR A 272 3.31 -17.58 27.71
N GLN A 273 3.79 -16.33 27.85
CA GLN A 273 4.42 -15.52 26.81
C GLN A 273 3.55 -15.39 25.55
N LYS A 274 2.25 -15.21 25.74
CA LYS A 274 1.27 -15.08 24.66
C LYS A 274 0.41 -13.85 24.84
N ALA A 275 -0.04 -13.29 23.72
CA ALA A 275 -1.17 -12.36 23.72
C ALA A 275 -2.46 -13.13 24.01
N THR A 276 -3.35 -12.53 24.82
CA THR A 276 -4.60 -13.15 25.29
C THR A 276 -5.83 -12.32 24.93
#